data_0e8e58bcf314fa3007c45f3f80f64ce1
#
_entry.id   0e8e58bcf314fa3007c45f3f80f64ce1
#
_cell.length_a   1.000
_cell.length_b   1.000
_cell.length_c   1.000
_cell.angle_alpha   90.00
_cell.angle_beta   90.00
_cell.angle_gamma   90.00
#
_symmetry.space_group_name_H-M   'P 1'
#
loop_
_entity.id
_entity.type
_entity.pdbx_description
1 polymer ?
#
loop_
_entity_poly.entity_id
_entity_poly.type
_entity_poly.pdbx_seq_one_letter_code
_entity_poly.pdbx_strand_id
1 'polypeptide(L)'
;MRKFKDGDTIYIEPFRAKAFPVIKDLVVDRSAFDRIQQSGGYISINTSGNTQDANSIPINKDNADTAFDAATCIGCGACVATCKNSSAMLFVGAKVSQYSLLPQGQTEASRRVMNMVNQMDLEGFGNCSNTGACEVECPKGISLDNLSLIHISEPTRHDQ
;
A
#
# COMPACT_ATOMS: atom_id res chain seq x y z
N MET A 1 12.79 -16.21 -7.24
CA MET A 1 12.42 -17.39 -6.43
C MET A 1 13.68 -18.15 -6.05
N ARG A 2 13.94 -18.33 -4.75
CA ARG A 2 15.08 -19.13 -4.29
C ARG A 2 14.79 -20.60 -4.57
N LYS A 3 15.68 -21.29 -5.26
CA LYS A 3 15.55 -22.74 -5.52
C LYS A 3 16.18 -23.49 -4.35
N PHE A 4 15.41 -24.36 -3.72
CA PHE A 4 15.89 -25.28 -2.68
C PHE A 4 16.33 -26.59 -3.31
N LYS A 5 17.29 -27.27 -2.68
CA LYS A 5 17.76 -28.59 -3.06
C LYS A 5 17.29 -29.60 -2.03
N ASP A 6 17.25 -30.87 -2.43
CA ASP A 6 16.98 -31.95 -1.49
C ASP A 6 18.03 -31.99 -0.38
N GLY A 7 17.56 -32.05 0.87
CA GLY A 7 18.43 -31.95 2.06
C GLY A 7 18.67 -30.56 2.62
N ASP A 8 18.17 -29.48 1.97
CA ASP A 8 18.26 -28.13 2.53
C ASP A 8 17.39 -27.98 3.80
N THR A 9 17.94 -27.36 4.83
CA THR A 9 17.17 -26.99 6.03
C THR A 9 16.61 -25.58 5.87
N ILE A 10 15.30 -25.45 6.00
CA ILE A 10 14.59 -24.18 5.89
C ILE A 10 14.14 -23.72 7.27
N TYR A 11 14.57 -22.52 7.67
CA TYR A 11 14.11 -21.88 8.91
C TYR A 11 12.99 -20.91 8.57
N ILE A 12 11.84 -21.07 9.21
CA ILE A 12 10.68 -20.19 9.07
C ILE A 12 10.54 -19.42 10.37
N GLU A 13 10.62 -18.09 10.27
CA GLU A 13 10.54 -17.18 11.40
C GLU A 13 9.55 -16.06 11.11
N PRO A 14 8.93 -15.43 12.13
CA PRO A 14 8.16 -14.21 11.95
C PRO A 14 9.08 -13.05 11.55
N PHE A 15 8.51 -11.96 11.05
CA PHE A 15 9.26 -10.73 10.87
C PHE A 15 9.86 -10.28 12.20
N ARG A 16 11.19 -10.19 12.28
CA ARG A 16 11.91 -9.63 13.44
C ARG A 16 11.94 -8.10 13.36
N ALA A 17 10.77 -7.50 13.19
CA ALA A 17 10.61 -6.06 13.04
C ALA A 17 9.88 -5.47 14.24
N LYS A 18 10.38 -4.32 14.71
CA LYS A 18 9.74 -3.60 15.82
C LYS A 18 8.30 -3.20 15.51
N ALA A 19 7.99 -2.96 14.22
CA ALA A 19 6.66 -2.62 13.74
C ALA A 19 5.62 -3.76 13.91
N PHE A 20 6.10 -5.02 13.98
CA PHE A 20 5.27 -6.20 14.12
C PHE A 20 5.75 -7.04 15.31
N PRO A 21 5.42 -6.66 16.56
CA PRO A 21 5.82 -7.41 17.74
C PRO A 21 5.32 -8.85 17.69
N VAL A 22 6.16 -9.80 18.08
CA VAL A 22 5.78 -11.21 18.15
C VAL A 22 4.88 -11.43 19.34
N ILE A 23 3.70 -12.00 19.11
CA ILE A 23 2.76 -12.40 20.16
C ILE A 23 3.13 -13.80 20.66
N LYS A 24 3.22 -14.76 19.75
CA LYS A 24 3.58 -16.13 20.05
C LYS A 24 3.94 -16.88 18.77
N ASP A 25 4.99 -17.68 18.83
CA ASP A 25 5.48 -18.49 17.71
C ASP A 25 5.69 -17.67 16.41
N LEU A 26 4.89 -17.95 15.39
CA LEU A 26 4.92 -17.22 14.11
C LEU A 26 3.89 -16.08 14.02
N VAL A 27 3.11 -15.86 15.08
CA VAL A 27 2.05 -14.85 15.10
C VAL A 27 2.62 -13.52 15.58
N VAL A 28 2.41 -12.47 14.79
CA VAL A 28 2.82 -11.10 15.09
C VAL A 28 1.60 -10.18 15.25
N ASP A 29 1.76 -9.11 16.01
CA ASP A 29 0.74 -8.07 16.12
C ASP A 29 0.78 -7.17 14.88
N ARG A 30 -0.27 -7.23 14.09
CA ARG A 30 -0.46 -6.43 12.88
C ARG A 30 -1.48 -5.31 13.05
N SER A 31 -2.02 -5.12 14.23
CA SER A 31 -3.15 -4.22 14.47
C SER A 31 -2.89 -2.78 14.00
N ALA A 32 -1.68 -2.26 14.18
CA ALA A 32 -1.30 -0.93 13.73
C ALA A 32 -1.36 -0.82 12.19
N PHE A 33 -0.83 -1.81 11.49
CA PHE A 33 -0.87 -1.86 10.02
C PHE A 33 -2.31 -2.03 9.50
N ASP A 34 -3.10 -2.85 10.17
CA ASP A 34 -4.51 -3.09 9.81
C ASP A 34 -5.36 -1.83 10.00
N ARG A 35 -5.08 -0.99 11.01
CA ARG A 35 -5.74 0.33 11.17
C ARG A 35 -5.43 1.28 10.01
N ILE A 36 -4.21 1.24 9.46
CA ILE A 36 -3.88 2.03 8.26
C ILE A 36 -4.72 1.54 7.07
N GLN A 37 -4.84 0.24 6.88
CA GLN A 37 -5.72 -0.32 5.85
C GLN A 37 -7.18 0.09 6.04
N GLN A 38 -7.68 0.03 7.27
CA GLN A 38 -9.06 0.40 7.60
C GLN A 38 -9.36 1.88 7.41
N SER A 39 -8.35 2.75 7.48
CA SER A 39 -8.53 4.20 7.35
C SER A 39 -8.88 4.66 5.92
N GLY A 40 -8.57 3.85 4.90
CA GLY A 40 -8.87 4.24 3.51
C GLY A 40 -8.48 3.24 2.44
N GLY A 41 -7.96 2.07 2.79
CA GLY A 41 -7.50 1.05 1.83
C GLY A 41 -8.63 0.26 1.16
N TYR A 42 -9.80 0.86 1.01
CA TYR A 42 -11.00 0.25 0.43
C TYR A 42 -11.87 1.30 -0.28
N ILE A 43 -12.88 0.85 -1.02
CA ILE A 43 -13.90 1.72 -1.63
C ILE A 43 -15.16 1.66 -0.77
N SER A 44 -15.63 2.81 -0.28
CA SER A 44 -16.84 2.93 0.55
C SER A 44 -18.03 3.53 -0.20
N ILE A 45 -17.79 4.23 -1.30
CA ILE A 45 -18.87 4.84 -2.09
C ILE A 45 -19.50 3.78 -2.99
N ASN A 46 -20.74 3.48 -2.71
CA ASN A 46 -21.58 2.69 -3.57
C ASN A 46 -22.09 3.58 -4.71
N THR A 47 -21.61 3.35 -5.91
CA THR A 47 -22.24 3.94 -7.09
C THR A 47 -23.62 3.32 -7.22
N SER A 48 -24.66 4.17 -7.29
CA SER A 48 -26.06 3.80 -7.33
C SER A 48 -26.34 2.52 -8.13
N GLY A 49 -26.74 1.49 -7.46
CA GLY A 49 -27.45 0.25 -7.74
C GLY A 49 -27.55 -0.36 -9.14
N ASN A 50 -27.12 0.27 -10.19
CA ASN A 50 -27.15 -0.25 -11.55
C ASN A 50 -25.73 -0.50 -12.03
N THR A 51 -25.46 -1.70 -12.52
CA THR A 51 -24.23 -2.02 -13.24
C THR A 51 -24.10 -1.07 -14.42
N GLN A 52 -23.09 -0.21 -14.41
CA GLN A 52 -22.81 0.67 -15.53
C GLN A 52 -22.28 -0.17 -16.71
N ASP A 53 -22.62 0.25 -17.93
CA ASP A 53 -22.04 -0.30 -19.14
C ASP A 53 -20.51 -0.21 -19.07
N ALA A 54 -19.80 -1.25 -19.50
CA ALA A 54 -18.34 -1.33 -19.54
C ALA A 54 -17.69 -0.14 -20.28
N ASN A 55 -18.40 0.48 -21.24
CA ASN A 55 -17.93 1.64 -21.99
C ASN A 55 -18.35 3.00 -21.42
N SER A 56 -19.06 3.04 -20.31
CA SER A 56 -19.64 4.29 -19.77
C SER A 56 -18.59 5.26 -19.23
N ILE A 57 -17.45 4.74 -18.74
CA ILE A 57 -16.34 5.54 -18.25
C ILE A 57 -15.03 5.04 -18.88
N PRO A 58 -14.60 5.61 -20.00
CA PRO A 58 -13.35 5.26 -20.65
C PRO A 58 -12.16 5.56 -19.74
N ILE A 59 -11.23 4.60 -19.62
CA ILE A 59 -10.00 4.71 -18.85
C ILE A 59 -8.84 4.55 -19.83
N ASN A 60 -7.85 5.45 -19.74
CA ASN A 60 -6.61 5.27 -20.47
C ASN A 60 -5.93 3.95 -20.05
N LYS A 61 -5.44 3.19 -21.04
CA LYS A 61 -4.78 1.91 -20.79
C LYS A 61 -3.60 2.04 -19.83
N ASP A 62 -2.76 3.07 -19.98
CA ASP A 62 -1.59 3.29 -19.14
C ASP A 62 -1.98 3.54 -17.68
N ASN A 63 -3.05 4.29 -17.45
CA ASN A 63 -3.59 4.51 -16.11
C ASN A 63 -4.16 3.22 -15.51
N ALA A 64 -4.85 2.42 -16.32
CA ALA A 64 -5.39 1.13 -15.88
C ALA A 64 -4.26 0.16 -15.53
N ASP A 65 -3.24 0.05 -16.38
CA ASP A 65 -2.09 -0.82 -16.14
C ASP A 65 -1.35 -0.40 -14.84
N THR A 66 -1.10 0.89 -14.65
CA THR A 66 -0.48 1.41 -13.42
C THR A 66 -1.34 1.12 -12.18
N ALA A 67 -2.66 1.26 -12.29
CA ALA A 67 -3.58 0.93 -11.19
C ALA A 67 -3.55 -0.56 -10.86
N PHE A 68 -3.50 -1.43 -11.85
CA PHE A 68 -3.43 -2.87 -11.66
C PHE A 68 -2.08 -3.32 -11.08
N ASP A 69 -0.97 -2.70 -11.49
CA ASP A 69 0.34 -2.96 -10.88
C ASP A 69 0.31 -2.62 -9.38
N ALA A 70 -0.24 -1.47 -9.02
CA ALA A 70 -0.44 -1.09 -7.62
C ALA A 70 -1.41 -2.02 -6.88
N ALA A 71 -2.45 -2.52 -7.57
CA ALA A 71 -3.44 -3.46 -7.02
C ALA A 71 -2.86 -4.83 -6.69
N THR A 72 -1.70 -5.20 -7.23
CA THR A 72 -1.02 -6.46 -6.89
C THR A 72 -0.59 -6.55 -5.43
N CYS A 73 -0.61 -5.44 -4.69
CA CYS A 73 -0.28 -5.41 -3.27
C CYS A 73 -1.17 -6.34 -2.45
N ILE A 74 -0.56 -7.34 -1.81
CA ILE A 74 -1.25 -8.33 -0.96
C ILE A 74 -1.33 -7.95 0.52
N GLY A 75 -0.85 -6.75 0.90
CA GLY A 75 -0.88 -6.29 2.29
C GLY A 75 -0.05 -7.16 3.25
N CYS A 76 1.04 -7.77 2.79
CA CYS A 76 1.84 -8.69 3.60
C CYS A 76 2.65 -8.00 4.70
N GLY A 77 2.93 -6.68 4.58
CA GLY A 77 3.73 -5.92 5.55
C GLY A 77 5.24 -6.08 5.42
N ALA A 78 5.76 -6.83 4.43
CA ALA A 78 7.19 -7.02 4.22
C ALA A 78 7.93 -5.68 4.01
N CYS A 79 7.32 -4.74 3.31
CA CYS A 79 7.86 -3.39 3.09
C CYS A 79 8.08 -2.61 4.40
N VAL A 80 7.15 -2.73 5.36
CA VAL A 80 7.28 -2.11 6.69
C VAL A 80 8.33 -2.82 7.52
N ALA A 81 8.32 -4.16 7.49
CA ALA A 81 9.25 -4.98 8.28
C ALA A 81 10.70 -4.77 7.88
N THR A 82 11.01 -4.59 6.59
CA THR A 82 12.36 -4.37 6.10
C THR A 82 12.84 -2.92 6.24
N CYS A 83 11.92 -1.97 6.38
CA CYS A 83 12.26 -0.56 6.45
C CYS A 83 12.90 -0.20 7.80
N LYS A 84 14.06 0.47 7.77
CA LYS A 84 14.75 0.94 8.99
C LYS A 84 13.88 1.85 9.85
N ASN A 85 12.98 2.60 9.21
CA ASN A 85 12.07 3.53 9.87
C ASN A 85 10.67 2.95 10.07
N SER A 86 10.46 1.68 9.74
CA SER A 86 9.13 1.03 9.76
C SER A 86 8.07 1.78 8.94
N SER A 87 8.47 2.41 7.84
CA SER A 87 7.55 3.21 7.03
C SER A 87 6.61 2.33 6.21
N ALA A 88 5.32 2.65 6.23
CA ALA A 88 4.30 2.01 5.41
C ALA A 88 4.09 2.72 4.05
N MET A 89 5.01 3.58 3.64
CA MET A 89 4.91 4.41 2.44
C MET A 89 4.58 3.60 1.18
N LEU A 90 5.28 2.48 0.93
CA LEU A 90 5.03 1.65 -0.24
C LEU A 90 3.61 1.07 -0.26
N PHE A 91 3.13 0.62 0.91
CA PHE A 91 1.78 0.08 1.05
C PHE A 91 0.70 1.15 0.84
N VAL A 92 0.83 2.28 1.55
CA VAL A 92 -0.12 3.41 1.43
C VAL A 92 -0.14 3.94 0.00
N GLY A 93 1.05 4.12 -0.58
CA GLY A 93 1.19 4.54 -1.96
C GLY A 93 0.50 3.60 -2.95
N ALA A 94 0.71 2.30 -2.82
CA ALA A 94 0.05 1.32 -3.67
C ALA A 94 -1.48 1.42 -3.59
N LYS A 95 -2.05 1.57 -2.38
CA LYS A 95 -3.51 1.71 -2.22
C LYS A 95 -4.04 3.03 -2.75
N VAL A 96 -3.34 4.11 -2.51
CA VAL A 96 -3.70 5.44 -3.04
C VAL A 96 -3.66 5.43 -4.57
N SER A 97 -2.59 4.95 -5.19
CA SER A 97 -2.45 4.88 -6.64
C SER A 97 -3.52 4.00 -7.28
N GLN A 98 -3.72 2.79 -6.74
CA GLN A 98 -4.74 1.86 -7.22
C GLN A 98 -6.11 2.52 -7.34
N TYR A 99 -6.56 3.19 -6.29
CA TYR A 99 -7.91 3.75 -6.24
C TYR A 99 -8.04 5.13 -6.89
N SER A 100 -6.98 5.93 -6.91
CA SER A 100 -7.01 7.26 -7.51
C SER A 100 -6.98 7.23 -9.04
N LEU A 101 -6.38 6.21 -9.64
CA LEU A 101 -6.30 6.04 -11.09
C LEU A 101 -7.55 5.40 -11.69
N LEU A 102 -8.41 4.83 -10.87
CA LEU A 102 -9.67 4.20 -11.30
C LEU A 102 -10.87 5.08 -10.96
N PRO A 103 -11.90 5.15 -11.83
CA PRO A 103 -13.07 6.00 -11.63
C PRO A 103 -13.79 5.72 -10.31
N GLN A 104 -13.83 4.45 -9.88
CA GLN A 104 -14.50 4.00 -8.67
C GLN A 104 -13.92 4.63 -7.39
N GLY A 105 -12.63 4.96 -7.41
CA GLY A 105 -11.93 5.51 -6.24
C GLY A 105 -11.75 7.02 -6.26
N GLN A 106 -12.01 7.69 -7.39
CA GLN A 106 -11.72 9.12 -7.57
C GLN A 106 -12.52 10.02 -6.63
N THR A 107 -13.77 9.71 -6.37
CA THR A 107 -14.63 10.51 -5.48
C THR A 107 -14.12 10.57 -4.05
N GLU A 108 -13.36 9.58 -3.62
CA GLU A 108 -12.76 9.49 -2.28
C GLU A 108 -11.26 9.78 -2.25
N ALA A 109 -10.64 10.08 -3.40
CA ALA A 109 -9.18 10.12 -3.53
C ALA A 109 -8.52 11.02 -2.49
N SER A 110 -8.94 12.30 -2.38
CA SER A 110 -8.37 13.25 -1.44
C SER A 110 -8.58 12.82 0.02
N ARG A 111 -9.80 12.37 0.36
CA ARG A 111 -10.11 11.90 1.72
C ARG A 111 -9.31 10.65 2.06
N ARG A 112 -9.15 9.73 1.12
CA ARG A 112 -8.34 8.51 1.29
C ARG A 112 -6.89 8.84 1.62
N VAL A 113 -6.28 9.73 0.83
CA VAL A 113 -4.89 10.16 1.07
C VAL A 113 -4.74 10.73 2.47
N MET A 114 -5.59 11.70 2.83
CA MET A 114 -5.53 12.34 4.15
C MET A 114 -5.70 11.32 5.28
N ASN A 115 -6.68 10.45 5.18
CA ASN A 115 -6.96 9.48 6.24
C ASN A 115 -5.83 8.46 6.39
N MET A 116 -5.33 7.92 5.27
CA MET A 116 -4.28 6.89 5.32
C MET A 116 -2.93 7.47 5.77
N VAL A 117 -2.58 8.68 5.31
CA VAL A 117 -1.34 9.35 5.72
C VAL A 117 -1.41 9.73 7.20
N ASN A 118 -2.51 10.37 7.64
CA ASN A 118 -2.68 10.70 9.05
C ASN A 118 -2.62 9.46 9.95
N GLN A 119 -3.28 8.38 9.55
CA GLN A 119 -3.24 7.13 10.33
C GLN A 119 -1.82 6.53 10.35
N MET A 120 -1.14 6.55 9.21
CA MET A 120 0.25 6.09 9.11
C MET A 120 1.17 6.87 10.05
N ASP A 121 1.01 8.18 10.12
CA ASP A 121 1.78 9.05 11.01
C ASP A 121 1.46 8.79 12.48
N LEU A 122 0.17 8.64 12.84
CA LEU A 122 -0.29 8.32 14.19
C LEU A 122 0.27 6.98 14.70
N GLU A 123 0.39 5.98 13.83
CA GLU A 123 0.98 4.67 14.18
C GLU A 123 2.53 4.70 14.21
N GLY A 124 3.15 5.82 13.82
CA GLY A 124 4.60 5.94 13.74
C GLY A 124 5.23 5.28 12.50
N PHE A 125 4.44 5.03 11.46
CA PHE A 125 4.86 4.40 10.21
C PHE A 125 5.06 5.40 9.06
N GLY A 126 5.07 6.72 9.35
CA GLY A 126 5.15 7.79 8.36
C GLY A 126 6.57 8.18 7.92
N ASN A 127 7.61 7.81 8.65
CA ASN A 127 8.97 8.32 8.45
C ASN A 127 9.69 7.63 7.28
N CYS A 128 9.39 7.99 6.05
CA CYS A 128 10.10 7.50 4.88
C CYS A 128 11.38 8.32 4.64
N SER A 129 12.53 7.65 4.57
CA SER A 129 13.83 8.24 4.18
C SER A 129 14.30 7.80 2.78
N ASN A 130 13.42 7.25 2.00
CA ASN A 130 13.62 6.83 0.60
C ASN A 130 14.84 5.90 0.40
N THR A 131 15.00 4.91 1.26
CA THR A 131 16.10 3.94 1.17
C THR A 131 15.90 2.86 0.11
N GLY A 132 14.68 2.71 -0.44
CA GLY A 132 14.35 1.71 -1.46
C GLY A 132 14.27 0.26 -0.97
N ALA A 133 14.60 -0.04 0.29
CA ALA A 133 14.59 -1.41 0.81
C ALA A 133 13.21 -2.10 0.68
N CYS A 134 12.14 -1.33 0.77
CA CYS A 134 10.76 -1.82 0.63
C CYS A 134 10.45 -2.38 -0.78
N GLU A 135 11.03 -1.79 -1.82
CA GLU A 135 10.87 -2.29 -3.21
C GLU A 135 11.59 -3.62 -3.40
N VAL A 136 12.82 -3.71 -2.90
CA VAL A 136 13.66 -4.92 -3.02
C VAL A 136 12.99 -6.12 -2.37
N GLU A 137 12.36 -5.91 -1.23
CA GLU A 137 11.70 -6.99 -0.46
C GLU A 137 10.24 -7.22 -0.86
N CYS A 138 9.69 -6.38 -1.75
CA CYS A 138 8.30 -6.54 -2.17
C CYS A 138 8.11 -7.82 -3.00
N PRO A 139 7.33 -8.81 -2.53
CA PRO A 139 7.12 -10.07 -3.28
C PRO A 139 6.31 -9.85 -4.56
N LYS A 140 5.71 -8.68 -4.73
CA LYS A 140 4.90 -8.29 -5.89
C LYS A 140 5.60 -7.30 -6.83
N GLY A 141 6.83 -6.88 -6.49
CA GLY A 141 7.62 -5.98 -7.34
C GLY A 141 7.02 -4.59 -7.50
N ILE A 142 6.29 -4.11 -6.50
CA ILE A 142 5.74 -2.73 -6.52
C ILE A 142 6.89 -1.75 -6.39
N SER A 143 6.96 -0.78 -7.33
CA SER A 143 7.97 0.27 -7.33
C SER A 143 7.46 1.57 -6.74
N LEU A 144 8.34 2.30 -6.06
CA LEU A 144 8.10 3.66 -5.60
C LEU A 144 8.01 4.65 -6.78
N ASP A 145 8.68 4.36 -7.89
CA ASP A 145 8.66 5.23 -9.09
C ASP A 145 7.26 5.31 -9.70
N ASN A 146 6.50 4.23 -9.62
CA ASN A 146 5.11 4.19 -10.09
C ASN A 146 4.12 4.84 -9.10
N LEU A 147 4.59 5.13 -7.89
CA LEU A 147 3.79 5.70 -6.83
C LEU A 147 4.05 7.21 -6.74
N SER A 148 3.60 7.99 -7.71
CA SER A 148 3.68 9.46 -7.70
C SER A 148 2.89 10.08 -6.55
N LEU A 149 3.14 9.63 -5.33
CA LEU A 149 2.49 10.15 -4.12
C LEU A 149 2.73 11.65 -3.94
N ILE A 150 3.85 12.15 -4.43
CA ILE A 150 4.20 13.57 -4.40
C ILE A 150 3.15 14.40 -5.18
N HIS A 151 2.63 13.86 -6.28
CA HIS A 151 1.60 14.53 -7.08
C HIS A 151 0.17 14.31 -6.55
N ILE A 152 -0.04 13.32 -5.72
CA ILE A 152 -1.35 13.00 -5.14
C ILE A 152 -1.52 13.63 -3.75
N SER A 153 -0.42 13.82 -3.01
CA SER A 153 -0.43 14.39 -1.65
C SER A 153 -0.22 15.90 -1.60
N GLU A 154 0.06 16.57 -2.71
CA GLU A 154 0.25 18.02 -2.77
C GLU A 154 -0.84 18.82 -3.53
N PRO A 155 -2.13 18.53 -3.48
CA PRO A 155 -3.13 19.46 -4.00
C PRO A 155 -3.33 20.69 -3.10
N THR A 156 -2.76 20.72 -1.90
CA THR A 156 -3.06 21.76 -0.90
C THR A 156 -1.94 22.79 -0.70
N ARG A 157 -0.80 22.68 -1.36
CA ARG A 157 0.30 23.63 -1.22
C ARG A 157 0.32 24.79 -2.22
N HIS A 158 -0.57 24.77 -3.23
CA HIS A 158 -0.65 25.83 -4.23
C HIS A 158 -1.78 26.84 -4.05
N ASP A 159 -2.61 26.68 -3.03
CA ASP A 159 -3.75 27.60 -2.76
C ASP A 159 -3.58 28.41 -1.46
N GLN A 160 -2.34 28.81 -1.12
CA GLN A 160 -2.11 29.83 -0.08
C GLN A 160 -1.27 30.98 -0.61
#